data_649721857e063e53ae4d5f62e8147ae8
#
_entry.id   649721857e063e53ae4d5f62e8147ae8
#
_cell.length_a   1.000
_cell.length_b   1.000
_cell.length_c   1.000
_cell.angle_alpha   90.00
_cell.angle_beta   90.00
_cell.angle_gamma   90.00
#
_symmetry.space_group_name_H-M   'P 1'
#
loop_
_entity.id
_entity.type
_entity.pdbx_description
1 polymer ?
#
loop_
_entity_poly.entity_id
_entity_poly.type
_entity_poly.pdbx_seq_one_letter_code
_entity_poly.pdbx_strand_id
1 'polypeptide(L)'
;QATAGMRRVRFTIADRAVLVPMELRAALRAWLGFALFALIYAGVTSRGILYEAAWSDGWPLLALGAGAVVAGAVLTPLALPWIPGRAFTFKGWLVGAAVTAALLHGAGLAGRMDPWLVAAAYAFFPAAAGLAAQQFTGASTLTSLSGVRKEIRISVWLLLAAAAATVAGLVVSKI
;
A
#
# COMPACT_ATOMS: atom_id res chain seq x y z
N GLN A 1 15.19 -1.33 -42.16
CA GLN A 1 16.11 -0.76 -41.14
C GLN A 1 15.30 -0.07 -40.09
N ALA A 2 15.42 -0.51 -38.78
CA ALA A 2 14.74 0.11 -37.67
C ALA A 2 15.29 1.51 -37.39
N THR A 3 14.47 2.53 -37.48
CA THR A 3 14.85 3.91 -37.19
C THR A 3 15.04 4.11 -35.67
N ALA A 4 15.83 5.09 -35.25
CA ALA A 4 16.06 5.43 -33.84
C ALA A 4 14.75 5.73 -33.07
N GLY A 5 13.71 6.20 -33.77
CA GLY A 5 12.37 6.43 -33.21
C GLY A 5 11.62 5.14 -32.85
N MET A 6 11.87 4.02 -33.51
CA MET A 6 11.27 2.72 -33.24
C MET A 6 11.83 2.04 -31.99
N ARG A 7 12.97 2.51 -31.47
CA ARG A 7 13.63 1.99 -30.25
C ARG A 7 13.19 2.69 -28.96
N ARG A 8 12.37 3.74 -29.07
CA ARG A 8 11.85 4.47 -27.90
C ARG A 8 10.41 4.03 -27.60
N VAL A 9 10.24 3.20 -26.60
CA VAL A 9 8.91 2.92 -26.03
C VAL A 9 8.47 4.19 -25.30
N ARG A 10 7.47 4.88 -25.85
CA ARG A 10 6.81 6.02 -25.19
C ARG A 10 5.68 5.47 -24.32
N PHE A 11 5.89 5.45 -23.04
CA PHE A 11 4.87 5.04 -22.06
C PHE A 11 4.25 6.29 -21.45
N THR A 12 3.19 6.78 -22.09
CA THR A 12 2.51 8.03 -21.70
C THR A 12 1.67 7.83 -20.43
N ILE A 13 1.18 8.94 -19.82
CA ILE A 13 0.26 8.88 -18.68
C ILE A 13 -1.03 8.16 -19.07
N ALA A 14 -1.53 8.36 -20.29
CA ALA A 14 -2.73 7.69 -20.79
C ALA A 14 -2.53 6.15 -20.84
N ASP A 15 -1.38 5.68 -21.34
CA ASP A 15 -1.06 4.25 -21.40
C ASP A 15 -1.03 3.62 -20.00
N ARG A 16 -0.56 4.37 -18.99
CA ARG A 16 -0.55 3.94 -17.59
C ARG A 16 -1.95 3.92 -17.00
N ALA A 17 -2.76 4.94 -17.29
CA ALA A 17 -4.13 5.05 -16.79
C ALA A 17 -5.00 3.87 -17.28
N VAL A 18 -4.77 3.37 -18.49
CA VAL A 18 -5.49 2.19 -19.03
C VAL A 18 -5.22 0.92 -18.22
N LEU A 19 -4.05 0.79 -17.58
CA LEU A 19 -3.69 -0.37 -16.77
C LEU A 19 -4.20 -0.27 -15.33
N VAL A 20 -4.48 0.93 -14.82
CA VAL A 20 -4.95 1.17 -13.44
C VAL A 20 -6.19 0.33 -13.06
N PRO A 21 -7.25 0.18 -13.88
CA PRO A 21 -8.43 -0.60 -13.50
C PRO A 21 -8.14 -2.07 -13.20
N MET A 22 -7.17 -2.67 -13.90
CA MET A 22 -6.79 -4.06 -13.69
C MET A 22 -6.09 -4.24 -12.33
N GLU A 23 -5.11 -3.39 -12.05
CA GLU A 23 -4.37 -3.40 -10.78
C GLU A 23 -5.27 -3.01 -9.60
N LEU A 24 -6.14 -2.03 -9.80
CA LEU A 24 -7.10 -1.60 -8.78
C LEU A 24 -8.05 -2.73 -8.38
N ARG A 25 -8.51 -3.57 -9.33
CA ARG A 25 -9.37 -4.72 -9.03
C ARG A 25 -8.67 -5.72 -8.11
N ALA A 26 -7.39 -6.02 -8.36
CA ALA A 26 -6.60 -6.92 -7.51
C ALA A 26 -6.38 -6.32 -6.12
N ALA A 27 -5.99 -5.05 -6.05
CA ALA A 27 -5.77 -4.33 -4.80
C ALA A 27 -7.05 -4.18 -3.97
N LEU A 28 -8.21 -3.95 -4.60
CA LEU A 28 -9.51 -3.88 -3.90
C LEU A 28 -9.92 -5.22 -3.30
N ARG A 29 -9.65 -6.34 -3.97
CA ARG A 29 -9.92 -7.67 -3.38
C ARG A 29 -9.09 -7.91 -2.12
N ALA A 30 -7.81 -7.55 -2.16
CA ALA A 30 -6.94 -7.63 -0.99
C ALA A 30 -7.41 -6.68 0.12
N TRP A 31 -7.85 -5.47 -0.23
CA TRP A 31 -8.42 -4.52 0.72
C TRP A 31 -9.68 -5.02 1.40
N LEU A 32 -10.59 -5.72 0.68
CA LEU A 32 -11.79 -6.31 1.30
C LEU A 32 -11.43 -7.34 2.37
N GLY A 33 -10.43 -8.19 2.13
CA GLY A 33 -9.92 -9.12 3.15
C GLY A 33 -9.32 -8.39 4.35
N PHE A 34 -8.54 -7.36 4.10
CA PHE A 34 -8.01 -6.50 5.15
C PHE A 34 -9.12 -5.77 5.92
N ALA A 35 -10.15 -5.26 5.22
CA ALA A 35 -11.27 -4.56 5.85
C ALA A 35 -12.02 -5.46 6.84
N LEU A 36 -12.29 -6.71 6.44
CA LEU A 36 -12.88 -7.69 7.34
C LEU A 36 -12.02 -7.94 8.58
N PHE A 37 -10.71 -8.15 8.38
CA PHE A 37 -9.76 -8.30 9.49
C PHE A 37 -9.75 -7.08 10.41
N ALA A 38 -9.68 -5.86 9.85
CA ALA A 38 -9.63 -4.63 10.62
C ALA A 38 -10.88 -4.41 11.47
N LEU A 39 -12.07 -4.71 10.93
CA LEU A 39 -13.33 -4.61 11.68
C LEU A 39 -13.42 -5.65 12.81
N ILE A 40 -13.01 -6.90 12.55
CA ILE A 40 -12.94 -7.94 13.59
C ILE A 40 -11.97 -7.52 14.69
N TYR A 41 -10.75 -7.10 14.30
CA TYR A 41 -9.72 -6.66 15.24
C TYR A 41 -10.20 -5.48 16.12
N ALA A 42 -10.80 -4.46 15.51
CA ALA A 42 -11.32 -3.30 16.23
C ALA A 42 -12.49 -3.67 17.15
N GLY A 43 -13.35 -4.60 16.70
CA GLY A 43 -14.50 -5.07 17.48
C GLY A 43 -14.14 -5.92 18.70
N VAL A 44 -12.94 -6.51 18.75
CA VAL A 44 -12.49 -7.31 19.90
C VAL A 44 -12.12 -6.38 21.06
N THR A 45 -12.88 -6.47 22.14
CA THR A 45 -12.69 -5.72 23.37
C THR A 45 -12.62 -6.65 24.58
N SER A 46 -12.23 -6.14 25.75
CA SER A 46 -12.23 -6.91 27.00
C SER A 46 -13.63 -7.41 27.44
N ARG A 47 -14.70 -6.83 26.87
CA ARG A 47 -16.09 -7.21 27.10
C ARG A 47 -16.68 -8.18 26.08
N GLY A 48 -15.86 -8.57 25.08
CA GLY A 48 -16.28 -9.39 23.95
C GLY A 48 -16.21 -8.66 22.62
N ILE A 49 -16.95 -9.14 21.61
CA ILE A 49 -16.99 -8.54 20.27
C ILE A 49 -18.16 -7.56 20.22
N LEU A 50 -17.86 -6.27 20.07
CA LEU A 50 -18.84 -5.18 20.00
C LEU A 50 -18.87 -4.56 18.60
N TYR A 51 -20.08 -4.48 18.02
CA TYR A 51 -20.27 -3.88 16.70
C TYR A 51 -19.93 -2.37 16.68
N GLU A 52 -20.31 -1.64 17.74
CA GLU A 52 -20.02 -0.20 17.85
C GLU A 52 -18.50 0.06 17.86
N ALA A 53 -17.73 -0.71 18.63
CA ALA A 53 -16.29 -0.63 18.66
C ALA A 53 -15.67 -1.03 17.30
N ALA A 54 -16.20 -2.08 16.65
CA ALA A 54 -15.75 -2.50 15.34
C ALA A 54 -15.84 -1.36 14.32
N TRP A 55 -16.91 -0.56 14.37
CA TRP A 55 -17.09 0.57 13.46
C TRP A 55 -16.32 1.81 13.90
N SER A 56 -16.43 2.25 15.16
CA SER A 56 -15.80 3.48 15.65
C SER A 56 -14.27 3.44 15.58
N ASP A 57 -13.67 2.28 15.93
CA ASP A 57 -12.22 2.13 16.00
C ASP A 57 -11.64 1.50 14.73
N GLY A 58 -12.49 0.82 13.95
CA GLY A 58 -12.08 0.17 12.69
C GLY A 58 -12.03 1.09 11.47
N TRP A 59 -12.93 2.11 11.39
CA TRP A 59 -13.00 2.95 10.20
C TRP A 59 -11.71 3.71 9.87
N PRO A 60 -10.87 4.17 10.85
CA PRO A 60 -9.58 4.77 10.50
C PRO A 60 -8.64 3.80 9.79
N LEU A 61 -8.66 2.52 10.19
CA LEU A 61 -7.89 1.47 9.52
C LEU A 61 -8.40 1.22 8.10
N LEU A 62 -9.74 1.24 7.91
CA LEU A 62 -10.36 1.12 6.58
C LEU A 62 -9.94 2.27 5.67
N ALA A 63 -9.96 3.51 6.17
CA ALA A 63 -9.53 4.69 5.44
C ALA A 63 -8.05 4.63 5.04
N LEU A 64 -7.18 4.22 5.96
CA LEU A 64 -5.75 4.02 5.70
C LEU A 64 -5.52 2.92 4.67
N GLY A 65 -6.25 1.80 4.76
CA GLY A 65 -6.18 0.72 3.78
C GLY A 65 -6.62 1.16 2.39
N ALA A 66 -7.73 1.90 2.27
CA ALA A 66 -8.18 2.50 1.02
C ALA A 66 -7.14 3.48 0.46
N GLY A 67 -6.54 4.29 1.33
CA GLY A 67 -5.43 5.18 0.99
C GLY A 67 -4.23 4.44 0.43
N ALA A 68 -3.85 3.31 1.02
CA ALA A 68 -2.75 2.47 0.53
C ALA A 68 -3.05 1.86 -0.85
N VAL A 69 -4.30 1.43 -1.10
CA VAL A 69 -4.75 0.97 -2.43
C VAL A 69 -4.62 2.08 -3.47
N VAL A 70 -5.13 3.27 -3.16
CA VAL A 70 -5.03 4.44 -4.06
C VAL A 70 -3.56 4.80 -4.29
N ALA A 71 -2.74 4.83 -3.24
CA ALA A 71 -1.32 5.14 -3.33
C ALA A 71 -0.57 4.15 -4.25
N GLY A 72 -0.74 2.86 -4.03
CA GLY A 72 -0.01 1.81 -4.74
C GLY A 72 -0.54 1.54 -6.16
N ALA A 73 -1.85 1.35 -6.31
CA ALA A 73 -2.46 0.94 -7.57
C ALA A 73 -2.82 2.10 -8.52
N VAL A 74 -2.92 3.33 -8.02
CA VAL A 74 -3.32 4.50 -8.82
C VAL A 74 -2.23 5.54 -8.88
N LEU A 75 -1.87 6.15 -7.74
CA LEU A 75 -0.95 7.28 -7.71
C LEU A 75 0.46 6.90 -8.14
N THR A 76 0.97 5.76 -7.67
CA THR A 76 2.32 5.31 -8.02
C THR A 76 2.49 5.07 -9.53
N PRO A 77 1.63 4.29 -10.22
CA PRO A 77 1.73 4.12 -11.67
C PRO A 77 1.64 5.43 -12.45
N LEU A 78 0.74 6.32 -12.07
CA LEU A 78 0.58 7.61 -12.74
C LEU A 78 1.79 8.52 -12.54
N ALA A 79 2.32 8.57 -11.31
CA ALA A 79 3.42 9.45 -10.93
C ALA A 79 4.82 8.86 -11.17
N LEU A 80 4.94 7.67 -11.79
CA LEU A 80 6.21 6.94 -11.99
C LEU A 80 7.41 7.80 -12.43
N PRO A 81 7.29 8.74 -13.39
CA PRO A 81 8.44 9.52 -13.86
C PRO A 81 8.95 10.53 -12.83
N TRP A 82 8.08 10.99 -11.95
CA TRP A 82 8.41 12.04 -10.96
C TRP A 82 8.91 11.48 -9.64
N ILE A 83 8.63 10.19 -9.35
CA ILE A 83 9.07 9.57 -8.11
C ILE A 83 10.52 9.08 -8.26
N PRO A 84 11.44 9.47 -7.36
CA PRO A 84 12.83 9.03 -7.40
C PRO A 84 12.95 7.53 -7.13
N GLY A 85 14.01 6.90 -7.67
CA GLY A 85 14.31 5.48 -7.49
C GLY A 85 13.98 4.64 -8.73
N ARG A 86 14.53 3.43 -8.77
CA ARG A 86 14.37 2.47 -9.86
C ARG A 86 13.38 1.35 -9.52
N ALA A 87 13.25 0.99 -8.25
CA ALA A 87 12.39 -0.08 -7.78
C ALA A 87 10.95 0.42 -7.63
N PHE A 88 9.98 -0.30 -8.19
CA PHE A 88 8.56 0.04 -8.11
C PHE A 88 8.04 -0.07 -6.67
N THR A 89 8.46 -1.11 -5.94
CA THR A 89 8.14 -1.27 -4.53
C THR A 89 8.55 -0.06 -3.70
N PHE A 90 9.77 0.45 -3.92
CA PHE A 90 10.26 1.63 -3.21
C PHE A 90 9.45 2.89 -3.55
N LYS A 91 9.09 3.07 -4.83
CA LYS A 91 8.23 4.18 -5.26
C LYS A 91 6.85 4.11 -4.62
N GLY A 92 6.24 2.92 -4.62
CA GLY A 92 4.96 2.68 -3.97
C GLY A 92 5.03 2.89 -2.46
N TRP A 93 6.12 2.49 -1.83
CA TRP A 93 6.36 2.73 -0.41
C TRP A 93 6.43 4.24 -0.09
N LEU A 94 7.15 5.04 -0.90
CA LEU A 94 7.23 6.49 -0.72
C LEU A 94 5.86 7.17 -0.84
N VAL A 95 5.11 6.84 -1.89
CA VAL A 95 3.75 7.39 -2.09
C VAL A 95 2.83 6.93 -0.97
N GLY A 96 2.92 5.66 -0.58
CA GLY A 96 2.18 5.09 0.54
C GLY A 96 2.49 5.80 1.85
N ALA A 97 3.76 6.08 2.13
CA ALA A 97 4.17 6.82 3.34
C ALA A 97 3.59 8.24 3.35
N ALA A 98 3.65 8.94 2.22
CA ALA A 98 3.08 10.28 2.08
C ALA A 98 1.55 10.29 2.29
N VAL A 99 0.83 9.33 1.67
CA VAL A 99 -0.63 9.20 1.83
C VAL A 99 -1.00 8.80 3.26
N THR A 100 -0.26 7.87 3.87
CA THR A 100 -0.45 7.47 5.27
C THR A 100 -0.26 8.66 6.20
N ALA A 101 0.81 9.45 6.03
CA ALA A 101 1.05 10.65 6.82
C ALA A 101 -0.06 11.70 6.62
N ALA A 102 -0.51 11.92 5.38
CA ALA A 102 -1.59 12.85 5.07
C ALA A 102 -2.91 12.43 5.75
N LEU A 103 -3.25 11.16 5.77
CA LEU A 103 -4.44 10.66 6.44
C LEU A 103 -4.30 10.72 7.97
N LEU A 104 -3.17 10.31 8.52
CA LEU A 104 -2.96 10.32 9.97
C LEU A 104 -2.95 11.73 10.54
N HIS A 105 -2.24 12.65 9.90
CA HIS A 105 -2.08 14.01 10.44
C HIS A 105 -2.98 15.03 9.76
N GLY A 106 -3.12 15.00 8.43
CA GLY A 106 -3.94 15.94 7.67
C GLY A 106 -5.43 15.73 7.90
N ALA A 107 -5.90 14.47 7.91
CA ALA A 107 -7.30 14.15 8.22
C ALA A 107 -7.54 13.90 9.73
N GLY A 108 -6.52 14.02 10.59
CA GLY A 108 -6.65 13.88 12.03
C GLY A 108 -6.91 12.45 12.54
N LEU A 109 -6.63 11.42 11.73
CA LEU A 109 -6.87 10.04 12.13
C LEU A 109 -5.99 9.59 13.29
N ALA A 110 -4.76 10.14 13.40
CA ALA A 110 -3.84 9.82 14.49
C ALA A 110 -4.42 10.13 15.88
N GLY A 111 -5.21 11.20 16.00
CA GLY A 111 -5.87 11.55 17.27
C GLY A 111 -7.02 10.61 17.68
N ARG A 112 -7.40 9.67 16.81
CA ARG A 112 -8.47 8.69 17.04
C ARG A 112 -7.95 7.27 17.25
N MET A 113 -6.64 7.07 17.17
CA MET A 113 -5.99 5.77 17.20
C MET A 113 -5.00 5.72 18.36
N ASP A 114 -4.83 4.53 18.93
CA ASP A 114 -3.76 4.27 19.88
C ASP A 114 -2.40 4.57 19.26
N PRO A 115 -1.42 5.15 19.98
CA PRO A 115 -0.08 5.45 19.46
C PRO A 115 0.64 4.24 18.84
N TRP A 116 0.43 3.04 19.38
CA TRP A 116 0.99 1.81 18.84
C TRP A 116 0.36 1.40 17.51
N LEU A 117 -0.95 1.66 17.37
CA LEU A 117 -1.64 1.48 16.08
C LEU A 117 -1.17 2.50 15.04
N VAL A 118 -0.88 3.73 15.44
CA VAL A 118 -0.29 4.74 14.56
C VAL A 118 1.10 4.29 14.08
N ALA A 119 1.94 3.76 14.98
CA ALA A 119 3.24 3.21 14.62
C ALA A 119 3.11 1.99 13.68
N ALA A 120 2.19 1.09 13.97
CA ALA A 120 1.87 -0.05 13.11
C ALA A 120 1.37 0.40 11.73
N ALA A 121 0.57 1.45 11.65
CA ALA A 121 0.07 2.01 10.41
C ALA A 121 1.21 2.53 9.52
N TYR A 122 2.22 3.19 10.09
CA TYR A 122 3.41 3.62 9.36
C TYR A 122 4.28 2.47 8.86
N ALA A 123 4.25 1.32 9.53
CA ALA A 123 4.93 0.13 9.05
C ALA A 123 4.13 -0.56 7.91
N PHE A 124 2.82 -0.73 8.11
CA PHE A 124 1.97 -1.57 7.25
C PHE A 124 1.54 -0.90 5.94
N PHE A 125 0.93 0.30 6.01
CA PHE A 125 0.28 0.88 4.82
C PHE A 125 1.26 1.32 3.73
N PRO A 126 2.45 1.90 4.04
CA PRO A 126 3.46 2.12 3.03
C PRO A 126 3.97 0.83 2.37
N ALA A 127 4.14 -0.23 3.16
CA ALA A 127 4.55 -1.54 2.65
C ALA A 127 3.46 -2.16 1.76
N ALA A 128 2.19 -2.08 2.14
CA ALA A 128 1.05 -2.53 1.35
C ALA A 128 0.94 -1.76 0.03
N ALA A 129 1.14 -0.43 0.04
CA ALA A 129 1.19 0.39 -1.16
C ALA A 129 2.37 0.01 -2.07
N GLY A 130 3.53 -0.29 -1.49
CA GLY A 130 4.69 -0.81 -2.21
C GLY A 130 4.42 -2.14 -2.90
N LEU A 131 3.74 -3.07 -2.22
CA LEU A 131 3.29 -4.34 -2.80
C LEU A 131 2.31 -4.13 -3.95
N ALA A 132 1.31 -3.27 -3.78
CA ALA A 132 0.36 -2.96 -4.83
C ALA A 132 1.06 -2.35 -6.06
N ALA A 133 2.02 -1.44 -5.86
CA ALA A 133 2.83 -0.87 -6.93
C ALA A 133 3.73 -1.92 -7.62
N GLN A 134 4.21 -2.93 -6.90
CA GLN A 134 5.02 -4.01 -7.45
C GLN A 134 4.24 -4.88 -8.43
N GLN A 135 2.94 -5.05 -8.26
CA GLN A 135 2.08 -5.78 -9.21
C GLN A 135 2.15 -5.18 -10.62
N PHE A 136 2.28 -3.85 -10.70
CA PHE A 136 2.43 -3.13 -11.97
C PHE A 136 3.67 -3.54 -12.77
N THR A 137 4.72 -4.09 -12.14
CA THR A 137 5.93 -4.55 -12.84
C THR A 137 5.66 -5.74 -13.74
N GLY A 138 4.74 -6.61 -13.38
CA GLY A 138 4.34 -7.78 -14.18
C GLY A 138 3.53 -7.41 -15.44
N ALA A 139 2.89 -6.24 -15.43
CA ALA A 139 2.05 -5.77 -16.53
C ALA A 139 2.80 -4.86 -17.52
N SER A 140 4.06 -4.48 -17.23
CA SER A 140 4.84 -3.55 -18.07
C SER A 140 5.94 -4.26 -18.85
N THR A 141 6.11 -3.90 -20.13
CA THR A 141 7.20 -4.37 -21.03
C THR A 141 8.57 -3.78 -20.69
N LEU A 142 8.64 -2.96 -19.62
CA LEU A 142 9.84 -2.17 -19.26
C LEU A 142 10.77 -2.87 -18.26
N THR A 143 10.41 -4.04 -17.76
CA THR A 143 11.18 -4.74 -16.72
C THR A 143 11.74 -6.07 -17.22
N SER A 144 13.04 -6.32 -16.99
CA SER A 144 13.65 -7.63 -17.23
C SER A 144 13.29 -8.59 -16.09
N LEU A 145 13.12 -9.89 -16.39
CA LEU A 145 12.84 -10.94 -15.38
C LEU A 145 13.90 -10.98 -14.26
N SER A 146 15.16 -10.69 -14.57
CA SER A 146 16.25 -10.60 -13.59
C SER A 146 16.09 -9.41 -12.64
N GLY A 147 15.64 -8.27 -13.15
CA GLY A 147 15.35 -7.07 -12.36
C GLY A 147 14.20 -7.30 -11.38
N VAL A 148 13.12 -7.91 -11.85
CA VAL A 148 11.96 -8.27 -11.03
C VAL A 148 12.34 -9.24 -9.90
N ARG A 149 13.12 -10.29 -10.19
CA ARG A 149 13.59 -11.23 -9.16
C ARG A 149 14.44 -10.55 -8.07
N LYS A 150 15.31 -9.61 -8.46
CA LYS A 150 16.13 -8.85 -7.50
C LYS A 150 15.26 -7.94 -6.63
N GLU A 151 14.29 -7.27 -7.23
CA GLU A 151 13.35 -6.40 -6.51
C GLU A 151 12.51 -7.20 -5.51
N ILE A 152 11.93 -8.33 -5.93
CA ILE A 152 11.17 -9.23 -5.05
C ILE A 152 12.02 -9.68 -3.86
N ARG A 153 13.26 -10.10 -4.10
CA ARG A 153 14.14 -10.57 -3.03
C ARG A 153 14.40 -9.50 -1.96
N ILE A 154 14.59 -8.25 -2.36
CA ILE A 154 14.82 -7.14 -1.43
C ILE A 154 13.52 -6.75 -0.73
N SER A 155 12.42 -6.65 -1.47
CA SER A 155 11.13 -6.23 -0.93
C SER A 155 10.55 -7.23 0.08
N VAL A 156 10.81 -8.55 -0.08
CA VAL A 156 10.36 -9.57 0.89
C VAL A 156 10.89 -9.29 2.29
N TRP A 157 12.16 -8.96 2.45
CA TRP A 157 12.72 -8.65 3.77
C TRP A 157 12.11 -7.40 4.40
N LEU A 158 11.89 -6.35 3.59
CA LEU A 158 11.23 -5.13 4.05
C LEU A 158 9.77 -5.40 4.48
N LEU A 159 9.08 -6.24 3.72
CA LEU A 159 7.71 -6.65 4.02
C LEU A 159 7.62 -7.50 5.30
N LEU A 160 8.56 -8.42 5.49
CA LEU A 160 8.63 -9.22 6.71
C LEU A 160 8.90 -8.33 7.93
N ALA A 161 9.81 -7.37 7.81
CA ALA A 161 10.07 -6.40 8.88
C ALA A 161 8.85 -5.53 9.18
N ALA A 162 8.17 -5.04 8.15
CA ALA A 162 6.92 -4.27 8.30
C ALA A 162 5.80 -5.12 8.93
N ALA A 163 5.66 -6.38 8.52
CA ALA A 163 4.70 -7.31 9.11
C ALA A 163 5.00 -7.57 10.61
N ALA A 164 6.26 -7.81 10.95
CA ALA A 164 6.66 -8.02 12.34
C ALA A 164 6.39 -6.77 13.21
N ALA A 165 6.74 -5.57 12.73
CA ALA A 165 6.44 -4.32 13.41
C ALA A 165 4.95 -4.08 13.58
N THR A 166 4.15 -4.41 12.55
CA THR A 166 2.69 -4.30 12.58
C THR A 166 2.10 -5.24 13.62
N VAL A 167 2.50 -6.52 13.62
CA VAL A 167 2.02 -7.50 14.61
C VAL A 167 2.38 -7.05 16.03
N ALA A 168 3.60 -6.58 16.25
CA ALA A 168 4.01 -6.06 17.54
C ALA A 168 3.12 -4.88 17.99
N GLY A 169 2.89 -3.91 17.11
CA GLY A 169 2.02 -2.76 17.39
C GLY A 169 0.57 -3.17 17.67
N LEU A 170 0.02 -4.12 16.91
CA LEU A 170 -1.33 -4.65 17.11
C LEU A 170 -1.47 -5.36 18.46
N VAL A 171 -0.48 -6.15 18.86
CA VAL A 171 -0.50 -6.85 20.14
C VAL A 171 -0.41 -5.86 21.30
N VAL A 172 0.54 -4.93 21.25
CA VAL A 172 0.76 -3.96 22.32
C VAL A 172 -0.45 -3.01 22.48
N SER A 173 -1.13 -2.65 21.40
CA SER A 173 -2.33 -1.80 21.47
C SER A 173 -3.55 -2.45 22.12
N LYS A 174 -3.51 -3.76 22.41
CA LYS A 174 -4.60 -4.50 23.07
C LYS A 174 -4.27 -4.90 24.52
N ILE A 175 -3.02 -4.69 24.95
CA ILE A 175 -2.57 -4.89 26.34
C ILE A 175 -2.74 -3.61 27.14
#